data_64c7408766cd64105fb4ebfa749bacc7
#
_entry.id   64c7408766cd64105fb4ebfa749bacc7
#
_cell.length_a   1.000
_cell.length_b   1.000
_cell.length_c   1.000
_cell.angle_alpha   90.00
_cell.angle_beta   90.00
_cell.angle_gamma   90.00
#
_symmetry.space_group_name_H-M   'P 1'
#
loop_
_entity.id
_entity.type
_entity.pdbx_description
1 polymer ?
#
loop_
_entity_poly.entity_id
_entity_poly.type
_entity_poly.pdbx_seq_one_letter_code
_entity_poly.pdbx_strand_id
1 'polypeptide(L)'
;METNHIPFEELPITNRFMFALVFSHKHIAKPFLEALLGINIFDLQEPEPEKSTENSPFTKGVRYDVFVKERGPKGECIRAFDIEMQMEDTHELPKRTRYYQALCDSEALNRGGSYRNLKEQYIIFICPDDIFKQGRAVYRFKNLEIGHPEHDLGDLCFKNFYIFNAYRDVAEKSIKEYLEYFATNRATSQETKNIERQRQWYLSDNETRKRYMTWQQELDDMVYEERERAKAAEKRANEEKCRADEALNLASKEKSRADKYEKILKEHGLL
;
A
#
# COMPACT_ATOMS: atom_id res chain seq x y z
N MET A 1 19.81 3.95 -9.57
CA MET A 1 20.12 4.08 -8.15
C MET A 1 20.48 2.70 -7.67
N GLU A 2 21.68 2.53 -7.11
CA GLU A 2 22.03 1.28 -6.43
C GLU A 2 21.08 1.11 -5.24
N THR A 3 20.47 -0.04 -5.13
CA THR A 3 19.66 -0.41 -3.96
C THR A 3 20.62 -0.45 -2.77
N ASN A 4 20.47 0.51 -1.87
CA ASN A 4 21.32 0.59 -0.67
C ASN A 4 20.81 -0.50 0.30
N HIS A 5 21.38 -1.71 0.15
CA HIS A 5 20.97 -2.86 0.95
C HIS A 5 21.46 -2.68 2.39
N ILE A 6 20.52 -2.67 3.33
CA ILE A 6 20.86 -2.68 4.76
C ILE A 6 21.38 -4.08 5.11
N PRO A 7 22.55 -4.20 5.79
CA PRO A 7 23.03 -5.48 6.28
C PRO A 7 21.98 -6.19 7.15
N PHE A 8 21.88 -7.50 7.04
CA PHE A 8 20.87 -8.27 7.76
C PHE A 8 20.91 -8.02 9.27
N GLU A 9 22.11 -7.91 9.85
CA GLU A 9 22.35 -7.68 11.27
C GLU A 9 21.84 -6.32 11.76
N GLU A 10 21.67 -5.36 10.86
CA GLU A 10 21.29 -3.99 11.16
C GLU A 10 19.82 -3.69 10.80
N LEU A 11 19.06 -4.70 10.34
CA LEU A 11 17.68 -4.51 9.91
C LEU A 11 16.82 -3.91 11.03
N PRO A 12 16.31 -2.68 10.86
CA PRO A 12 15.39 -2.11 11.86
C PRO A 12 14.02 -2.79 11.76
N ILE A 13 13.21 -2.61 12.79
CA ILE A 13 11.82 -3.11 12.76
C ILE A 13 10.99 -2.50 11.61
N THR A 14 11.35 -1.30 11.15
CA THR A 14 10.70 -0.62 10.03
C THR A 14 11.11 -1.17 8.66
N ASN A 15 12.06 -2.10 8.59
CA ASN A 15 12.32 -2.84 7.36
C ASN A 15 11.14 -3.77 7.08
N ARG A 16 10.62 -3.73 5.86
CA ARG A 16 9.41 -4.48 5.46
C ARG A 16 9.49 -5.98 5.75
N PHE A 17 10.61 -6.62 5.41
CA PHE A 17 10.83 -8.03 5.68
C PHE A 17 10.82 -8.33 7.20
N MET A 18 11.55 -7.55 8.00
CA MET A 18 11.60 -7.72 9.44
C MET A 18 10.25 -7.44 10.10
N PHE A 19 9.54 -6.40 9.64
CA PHE A 19 8.19 -6.06 10.10
C PHE A 19 7.22 -7.22 9.86
N ALA A 20 7.16 -7.73 8.63
CA ALA A 20 6.29 -8.84 8.27
C ALA A 20 6.56 -10.09 9.13
N LEU A 21 7.84 -10.43 9.37
CA LEU A 21 8.21 -11.57 10.22
C LEU A 21 7.78 -11.38 11.67
N VAL A 22 8.07 -10.23 12.26
CA VAL A 22 7.79 -9.98 13.68
C VAL A 22 6.29 -9.88 13.93
N PHE A 23 5.55 -9.17 13.07
CA PHE A 23 4.10 -9.02 13.20
C PHE A 23 3.29 -10.22 12.67
N SER A 24 3.94 -11.25 12.12
CA SER A 24 3.31 -12.54 11.86
C SER A 24 2.95 -13.32 13.14
N HIS A 25 3.38 -12.85 14.31
CA HIS A 25 3.03 -13.46 15.59
C HIS A 25 1.82 -12.79 16.22
N LYS A 26 0.74 -13.55 16.43
CA LYS A 26 -0.51 -13.00 17.00
C LYS A 26 -0.34 -12.37 18.39
N HIS A 27 0.61 -12.86 19.21
CA HIS A 27 0.91 -12.29 20.52
C HIS A 27 1.59 -10.91 20.45
N ILE A 28 2.11 -10.53 19.28
CA ILE A 28 2.64 -9.19 18.96
C ILE A 28 1.58 -8.36 18.23
N ALA A 29 0.95 -8.91 17.19
CA ALA A 29 -0.01 -8.20 16.37
C ALA A 29 -1.27 -7.79 17.14
N LYS A 30 -1.79 -8.65 18.04
CA LYS A 30 -3.01 -8.36 18.80
C LYS A 30 -2.87 -7.12 19.69
N PRO A 31 -1.94 -7.05 20.65
CA PRO A 31 -1.82 -5.86 21.52
C PRO A 31 -1.47 -4.59 20.73
N PHE A 32 -0.77 -4.73 19.63
CA PHE A 32 -0.49 -3.62 18.70
C PHE A 32 -1.75 -3.06 18.08
N LEU A 33 -2.60 -3.91 17.48
CA LEU A 33 -3.86 -3.50 16.88
C LEU A 33 -4.83 -2.92 17.91
N GLU A 34 -4.94 -3.53 19.09
CA GLU A 34 -5.77 -3.03 20.19
C GLU A 34 -5.33 -1.63 20.63
N ALA A 35 -4.02 -1.40 20.72
CA ALA A 35 -3.47 -0.09 21.08
C ALA A 35 -3.73 0.98 20.01
N LEU A 36 -3.48 0.66 18.74
CA LEU A 36 -3.64 1.62 17.65
C LEU A 36 -5.10 2.00 17.40
N LEU A 37 -5.99 1.03 17.49
CA LEU A 37 -7.39 1.20 17.09
C LEU A 37 -8.31 1.55 18.26
N GLY A 38 -7.87 1.30 19.50
CA GLY A 38 -8.70 1.49 20.70
C GLY A 38 -9.85 0.49 20.78
N ILE A 39 -9.69 -0.72 20.26
CA ILE A 39 -10.68 -1.78 20.23
C ILE A 39 -10.20 -2.99 21.03
N ASN A 40 -11.15 -3.82 21.49
CA ASN A 40 -10.83 -5.13 22.01
C ASN A 40 -10.94 -6.17 20.90
N ILE A 41 -9.95 -7.04 20.80
CA ILE A 41 -9.88 -8.15 19.84
C ILE A 41 -10.08 -9.45 20.62
N PHE A 42 -11.05 -10.27 20.21
CA PHE A 42 -11.33 -11.54 20.89
C PHE A 42 -10.19 -12.54 20.67
N ASP A 43 -9.97 -12.95 19.42
CA ASP A 43 -8.86 -13.83 19.03
C ASP A 43 -8.40 -13.51 17.61
N LEU A 44 -7.09 -13.44 17.40
CA LEU A 44 -6.53 -13.33 16.07
C LEU A 44 -6.20 -14.71 15.49
N GLN A 45 -6.48 -14.89 14.20
CA GLN A 45 -5.82 -15.94 13.43
C GLN A 45 -4.31 -15.71 13.44
N GLU A 46 -3.53 -16.74 13.10
CA GLU A 46 -2.11 -16.49 12.81
C GLU A 46 -2.03 -15.50 11.63
N PRO A 47 -1.33 -14.38 11.79
CA PRO A 47 -1.18 -13.40 10.72
C PRO A 47 -0.52 -14.01 9.48
N GLU A 48 -0.96 -13.61 8.31
CA GLU A 48 -0.40 -14.01 7.03
C GLU A 48 0.61 -12.94 6.57
N PRO A 49 1.93 -13.16 6.75
CA PRO A 49 2.93 -12.21 6.26
C PRO A 49 3.02 -12.30 4.74
N GLU A 50 3.18 -11.16 4.09
CA GLU A 50 3.38 -11.04 2.65
C GLU A 50 2.28 -11.73 1.81
N LYS A 51 1.05 -11.75 2.32
CA LYS A 51 -0.09 -12.30 1.61
C LYS A 51 -0.28 -11.59 0.27
N SER A 52 -0.35 -12.36 -0.81
CA SER A 52 -0.65 -11.85 -2.14
C SER A 52 -2.10 -12.13 -2.52
N THR A 53 -2.78 -11.14 -3.08
CA THR A 53 -4.15 -11.26 -3.58
C THR A 53 -4.23 -10.74 -5.01
N GLU A 54 -4.70 -11.59 -5.93
CA GLU A 54 -4.92 -11.25 -7.33
C GLU A 54 -6.30 -11.76 -7.76
N ASN A 55 -7.13 -10.86 -8.27
CA ASN A 55 -8.45 -11.25 -8.80
C ASN A 55 -8.41 -11.77 -10.24
N SER A 56 -7.35 -11.46 -10.97
CA SER A 56 -7.15 -11.84 -12.37
C SER A 56 -5.68 -11.65 -12.74
N PRO A 57 -5.14 -12.49 -13.64
CA PRO A 57 -3.78 -12.29 -14.17
C PRO A 57 -3.61 -11.00 -14.97
N PHE A 58 -4.71 -10.29 -15.26
CA PHE A 58 -4.70 -9.01 -15.99
C PHE A 58 -4.89 -7.79 -15.09
N THR A 59 -5.05 -7.97 -13.77
CA THR A 59 -5.20 -6.88 -12.81
C THR A 59 -3.97 -6.77 -11.92
N LYS A 60 -3.72 -5.57 -11.40
CA LYS A 60 -2.62 -5.35 -10.45
C LYS A 60 -2.94 -6.11 -9.15
N GLY A 61 -2.12 -7.11 -8.82
CA GLY A 61 -2.16 -7.77 -7.53
C GLY A 61 -1.71 -6.85 -6.39
N VAL A 62 -2.03 -7.23 -5.17
CA VAL A 62 -1.57 -6.58 -3.95
C VAL A 62 -0.83 -7.61 -3.10
N ARG A 63 0.31 -7.21 -2.54
CA ARG A 63 1.05 -7.97 -1.53
C ARG A 63 0.99 -7.17 -0.24
N TYR A 64 0.22 -7.67 0.71
CA TYR A 64 0.11 -7.10 2.05
C TYR A 64 1.36 -7.41 2.86
N ASP A 65 1.83 -6.46 3.69
CA ASP A 65 2.95 -6.76 4.59
C ASP A 65 2.51 -7.73 5.68
N VAL A 66 1.40 -7.43 6.37
CA VAL A 66 0.78 -8.33 7.36
C VAL A 66 -0.73 -8.27 7.22
N PHE A 67 -1.34 -9.38 6.85
CA PHE A 67 -2.79 -9.53 6.82
C PHE A 67 -3.25 -10.47 7.93
N VAL A 68 -4.28 -10.07 8.69
CA VAL A 68 -4.79 -10.88 9.78
C VAL A 68 -6.30 -10.72 9.95
N LYS A 69 -6.96 -11.80 10.38
CA LYS A 69 -8.39 -11.83 10.65
C LYS A 69 -8.66 -12.06 12.13
N GLU A 70 -9.65 -11.37 12.66
CA GLU A 70 -10.21 -11.68 13.97
C GLU A 70 -11.27 -12.76 13.85
N ARG A 71 -11.21 -13.75 14.74
CA ARG A 71 -12.25 -14.77 14.92
C ARG A 71 -13.11 -14.42 16.10
N GLY A 72 -14.42 -14.56 15.91
CA GLY A 72 -15.39 -14.50 16.98
C GLY A 72 -15.50 -15.81 17.77
N PRO A 73 -16.35 -15.81 18.81
CA PRO A 73 -16.53 -16.98 19.70
C PRO A 73 -16.99 -18.26 19.01
N LYS A 74 -17.60 -18.15 17.83
CA LYS A 74 -18.05 -19.30 17.02
C LYS A 74 -17.10 -19.64 15.87
N GLY A 75 -15.91 -19.02 15.84
CA GLY A 75 -14.90 -19.20 14.80
C GLY A 75 -15.17 -18.41 13.51
N GLU A 76 -16.24 -17.59 13.47
CA GLU A 76 -16.54 -16.70 12.34
C GLU A 76 -15.52 -15.58 12.23
N CYS A 77 -15.22 -15.12 11.02
CA CYS A 77 -14.45 -13.90 10.82
C CYS A 77 -15.31 -12.70 11.19
N ILE A 78 -14.83 -11.87 12.12
CA ILE A 78 -15.50 -10.62 12.55
C ILE A 78 -14.90 -9.42 11.85
N ARG A 79 -13.56 -9.31 11.85
CA ARG A 79 -12.77 -8.19 11.32
C ARG A 79 -11.60 -8.68 10.50
N ALA A 80 -11.17 -7.86 9.56
CA ALA A 80 -9.93 -8.04 8.82
C ALA A 80 -9.04 -6.80 9.00
N PHE A 81 -7.75 -7.04 9.17
CA PHE A 81 -6.74 -6.00 9.36
C PHE A 81 -5.64 -6.19 8.31
N ASP A 82 -5.33 -5.12 7.62
CA ASP A 82 -4.19 -4.99 6.73
C ASP A 82 -3.23 -3.97 7.33
N ILE A 83 -1.99 -4.38 7.62
CA ILE A 83 -0.98 -3.57 8.30
C ILE A 83 0.21 -3.42 7.37
N GLU A 84 0.49 -2.18 6.98
CA GLU A 84 1.51 -1.82 6.00
C GLU A 84 2.59 -0.92 6.62
N MET A 85 3.85 -1.33 6.52
CA MET A 85 5.01 -0.49 6.85
C MET A 85 5.47 0.23 5.58
N GLN A 86 5.13 1.51 5.45
CA GLN A 86 5.37 2.29 4.24
C GLN A 86 6.42 3.36 4.48
N MET A 87 7.65 3.11 4.05
CA MET A 87 8.81 3.98 4.32
C MET A 87 8.94 5.16 3.37
N GLU A 88 8.26 5.14 2.22
CA GLU A 88 8.33 6.19 1.20
C GLU A 88 6.93 6.71 0.87
N ASP A 89 6.79 8.03 0.69
CA ASP A 89 5.55 8.60 0.17
C ASP A 89 5.51 8.49 -1.36
N THR A 90 4.74 7.55 -1.85
CA THR A 90 4.50 7.36 -3.30
C THR A 90 3.43 8.30 -3.85
N HIS A 91 2.86 9.19 -3.02
CA HIS A 91 1.71 10.06 -3.33
C HIS A 91 0.43 9.32 -3.79
N GLU A 92 0.36 8.01 -3.57
CA GLU A 92 -0.74 7.15 -4.00
C GLU A 92 -1.49 6.50 -2.83
N LEU A 93 -0.99 6.61 -1.60
CA LEU A 93 -1.48 5.86 -0.46
C LEU A 93 -3.00 6.00 -0.23
N PRO A 94 -3.63 7.19 -0.33
CA PRO A 94 -5.09 7.28 -0.21
C PRO A 94 -5.86 6.49 -1.26
N LYS A 95 -5.33 6.39 -2.49
CA LYS A 95 -5.95 5.57 -3.55
C LYS A 95 -5.64 4.09 -3.38
N ARG A 96 -4.44 3.75 -2.86
CA ARG A 96 -4.07 2.38 -2.53
C ARG A 96 -5.00 1.79 -1.48
N THR A 97 -5.36 2.53 -0.42
CA THR A 97 -6.29 2.03 0.60
C THR A 97 -7.61 1.58 0.00
N ARG A 98 -8.15 2.35 -0.96
CA ARG A 98 -9.38 2.00 -1.65
C ARG A 98 -9.24 0.72 -2.48
N TYR A 99 -8.11 0.56 -3.16
CA TYR A 99 -7.84 -0.62 -3.99
C TYR A 99 -7.64 -1.87 -3.12
N TYR A 100 -6.88 -1.76 -2.05
CA TYR A 100 -6.65 -2.83 -1.08
C TYR A 100 -7.97 -3.33 -0.48
N GLN A 101 -8.82 -2.41 -0.06
CA GLN A 101 -10.15 -2.71 0.44
C GLN A 101 -11.00 -3.48 -0.57
N ALA A 102 -11.05 -3.02 -1.83
CA ALA A 102 -11.82 -3.68 -2.87
C ALA A 102 -11.35 -5.12 -3.14
N LEU A 103 -10.04 -5.37 -3.08
CA LEU A 103 -9.48 -6.71 -3.24
C LEU A 103 -9.83 -7.62 -2.05
N CYS A 104 -9.71 -7.12 -0.81
CA CYS A 104 -10.14 -7.85 0.38
C CYS A 104 -11.62 -8.24 0.33
N ASP A 105 -12.49 -7.31 -0.07
CA ASP A 105 -13.92 -7.54 -0.19
C ASP A 105 -14.24 -8.58 -1.29
N SER A 106 -13.54 -8.49 -2.40
CA SER A 106 -13.69 -9.44 -3.51
C SER A 106 -13.24 -10.85 -3.15
N GLU A 107 -12.18 -10.99 -2.34
CA GLU A 107 -11.73 -12.28 -1.82
C GLU A 107 -12.68 -12.84 -0.74
N ALA A 108 -13.26 -11.95 0.07
CA ALA A 108 -14.14 -12.35 1.16
C ALA A 108 -15.53 -12.82 0.70
N LEU A 109 -15.96 -12.43 -0.50
CA LEU A 109 -17.31 -12.65 -0.99
C LEU A 109 -17.34 -13.58 -2.20
N ASN A 110 -17.79 -14.83 -1.99
CA ASN A 110 -18.00 -15.77 -3.07
C ASN A 110 -19.16 -15.35 -4.00
N ARG A 111 -19.15 -15.86 -5.24
CA ARG A 111 -20.21 -15.61 -6.22
C ARG A 111 -21.58 -16.00 -5.65
N GLY A 112 -22.53 -15.07 -5.64
CA GLY A 112 -23.86 -15.24 -5.07
C GLY A 112 -23.94 -15.03 -3.54
N GLY A 113 -22.83 -14.70 -2.89
CA GLY A 113 -22.81 -14.33 -1.47
C GLY A 113 -23.52 -13.01 -1.21
N SER A 114 -24.11 -12.90 -0.01
CA SER A 114 -24.75 -11.65 0.43
C SER A 114 -23.71 -10.62 0.84
N TYR A 115 -23.86 -9.36 0.42
CA TYR A 115 -23.01 -8.23 0.88
C TYR A 115 -23.06 -8.03 2.40
N ARG A 116 -24.08 -8.52 3.10
CA ARG A 116 -24.14 -8.55 4.57
C ARG A 116 -23.05 -9.40 5.21
N ASN A 117 -22.38 -10.25 4.43
CA ASN A 117 -21.28 -11.09 4.89
C ASN A 117 -19.92 -10.36 4.83
N LEU A 118 -19.84 -9.18 4.20
CA LEU A 118 -18.66 -8.34 4.27
C LEU A 118 -18.37 -7.97 5.72
N LYS A 119 -17.10 -7.94 6.07
CA LYS A 119 -16.64 -7.78 7.45
C LYS A 119 -16.12 -6.37 7.68
N GLU A 120 -16.09 -5.98 8.93
CA GLU A 120 -15.40 -4.78 9.35
C GLU A 120 -13.92 -4.86 8.94
N GLN A 121 -13.41 -3.81 8.27
CA GLN A 121 -12.10 -3.82 7.66
C GLN A 121 -11.28 -2.59 8.04
N TYR A 122 -10.03 -2.84 8.43
CA TYR A 122 -9.06 -1.82 8.78
C TYR A 122 -7.86 -1.91 7.84
N ILE A 123 -7.59 -0.83 7.12
CA ILE A 123 -6.34 -0.62 6.37
C ILE A 123 -5.47 0.33 7.19
N ILE A 124 -4.28 -0.12 7.58
CA ILE A 124 -3.40 0.56 8.53
C ILE A 124 -2.05 0.80 7.87
N PHE A 125 -1.71 2.06 7.64
CA PHE A 125 -0.39 2.46 7.16
C PHE A 125 0.42 3.07 8.30
N ILE A 126 1.66 2.60 8.45
CA ILE A 126 2.66 3.13 9.38
C ILE A 126 3.73 3.81 8.53
N CYS A 127 3.85 5.13 8.65
CA CYS A 127 4.68 5.96 7.79
C CYS A 127 5.68 6.77 8.62
N PRO A 128 6.88 7.08 8.08
CA PRO A 128 7.80 8.02 8.74
C PRO A 128 7.26 9.44 8.73
N ASP A 129 6.71 9.90 7.59
CA ASP A 129 6.38 11.29 7.34
C ASP A 129 4.89 11.50 7.09
N ASP A 130 4.41 12.70 7.44
CA ASP A 130 3.00 13.08 7.27
C ASP A 130 2.65 13.33 5.79
N ILE A 131 2.07 12.32 5.15
CA ILE A 131 1.64 12.38 3.75
C ILE A 131 0.51 13.38 3.50
N PHE A 132 -0.23 13.79 4.54
CA PHE A 132 -1.34 14.76 4.46
C PHE A 132 -0.90 16.19 4.73
N LYS A 133 0.32 16.39 5.27
CA LYS A 133 0.92 17.70 5.58
C LYS A 133 0.05 18.57 6.51
N GLN A 134 -0.65 17.92 7.46
CA GLN A 134 -1.50 18.58 8.45
C GLN A 134 -0.87 18.63 9.85
N GLY A 135 0.36 18.13 10.02
CA GLY A 135 1.10 18.13 11.27
C GLY A 135 0.51 17.22 12.35
N ARG A 136 -0.13 16.12 11.99
CA ARG A 136 -0.71 15.17 12.93
C ARG A 136 0.00 13.81 12.86
N ALA A 137 0.11 13.14 14.01
CA ALA A 137 0.70 11.81 14.10
C ALA A 137 -0.31 10.68 13.78
N VAL A 138 -1.61 10.95 13.90
CA VAL A 138 -2.66 9.93 13.71
C VAL A 138 -3.77 10.49 12.83
N TYR A 139 -4.11 9.75 11.80
CA TYR A 139 -5.25 10.03 10.92
C TYR A 139 -6.15 8.81 10.86
N ARG A 140 -7.44 9.00 11.12
CA ARG A 140 -8.46 7.95 11.03
C ARG A 140 -9.58 8.41 10.13
N PHE A 141 -9.88 7.62 9.10
CA PHE A 141 -10.90 7.94 8.10
C PHE A 141 -11.98 6.86 8.09
N LYS A 142 -13.22 7.30 7.93
CA LYS A 142 -14.39 6.50 7.60
C LYS A 142 -15.28 7.29 6.65
N ASN A 143 -16.26 6.66 6.04
CA ASN A 143 -17.18 7.32 5.12
C ASN A 143 -18.31 8.00 5.90
N LEU A 144 -18.48 9.30 5.66
CA LEU A 144 -19.49 10.15 6.30
C LEU A 144 -20.32 10.86 5.23
N GLU A 145 -21.57 11.22 5.57
CA GLU A 145 -22.43 12.02 4.70
C GLU A 145 -21.88 13.42 4.51
N ILE A 146 -21.80 13.89 3.25
CA ILE A 146 -21.36 15.25 2.94
C ILE A 146 -22.40 16.24 3.45
N GLY A 147 -21.97 17.18 4.30
CA GLY A 147 -22.86 18.16 4.94
C GLY A 147 -23.45 17.71 6.27
N HIS A 148 -23.42 16.42 6.58
CA HIS A 148 -23.86 15.82 7.82
C HIS A 148 -22.80 14.86 8.38
N PRO A 149 -21.65 15.36 8.87
CA PRO A 149 -20.52 14.51 9.30
C PRO A 149 -20.83 13.68 10.55
N GLU A 150 -21.93 13.92 11.24
CA GLU A 150 -22.46 13.10 12.32
C GLU A 150 -23.08 11.79 11.82
N HIS A 151 -23.42 11.71 10.52
CA HIS A 151 -24.02 10.54 9.90
C HIS A 151 -22.96 9.66 9.24
N ASP A 152 -22.72 8.48 9.81
CA ASP A 152 -21.83 7.46 9.31
C ASP A 152 -22.54 6.63 8.22
N LEU A 153 -21.87 6.34 7.11
CA LEU A 153 -22.40 5.48 6.05
C LEU A 153 -22.66 4.04 6.56
N GLY A 154 -21.92 3.60 7.57
CA GLY A 154 -22.06 2.28 8.17
C GLY A 154 -21.48 1.15 7.31
N ASP A 155 -20.57 1.45 6.39
CA ASP A 155 -19.93 0.47 5.51
C ASP A 155 -18.81 -0.32 6.19
N LEU A 156 -18.49 -0.01 7.45
CA LEU A 156 -17.49 -0.68 8.29
C LEU A 156 -16.08 -0.71 7.69
N CYS A 157 -15.73 0.33 6.93
CA CYS A 157 -14.46 0.45 6.23
C CYS A 157 -13.62 1.59 6.80
N PHE A 158 -12.49 1.24 7.42
CA PHE A 158 -11.63 2.20 8.12
C PHE A 158 -10.23 2.27 7.49
N LYS A 159 -9.70 3.49 7.33
CA LYS A 159 -8.35 3.74 6.85
C LYS A 159 -7.61 4.55 7.90
N ASN A 160 -6.49 4.02 8.36
CA ASN A 160 -5.73 4.60 9.46
C ASN A 160 -4.28 4.83 9.04
N PHE A 161 -3.74 6.00 9.37
CA PHE A 161 -2.35 6.34 9.11
C PHE A 161 -1.70 6.78 10.41
N TYR A 162 -0.54 6.22 10.71
CA TYR A 162 0.24 6.49 11.90
C TYR A 162 1.62 6.99 11.50
N ILE A 163 1.95 8.22 11.89
CA ILE A 163 3.18 8.91 11.50
C ILE A 163 4.18 8.82 12.64
N PHE A 164 5.14 7.91 12.51
CA PHE A 164 5.99 7.61 13.66
C PHE A 164 7.01 8.70 13.99
N ASN A 165 7.49 9.52 13.04
CA ASN A 165 8.37 10.65 13.37
C ASN A 165 7.66 11.75 14.18
N ALA A 166 6.31 11.79 14.13
CA ALA A 166 5.50 12.71 14.93
C ALA A 166 5.04 12.13 16.28
N TYR A 167 5.66 11.07 16.78
CA TYR A 167 5.25 10.36 18.00
C TYR A 167 5.13 11.25 19.25
N ARG A 168 5.88 12.38 19.31
CA ARG A 168 5.85 13.29 20.44
C ARG A 168 4.50 13.98 20.63
N ASP A 169 3.75 14.13 19.52
CA ASP A 169 2.47 14.84 19.47
C ASP A 169 1.27 13.93 19.75
N VAL A 170 1.54 12.65 20.09
CA VAL A 170 0.48 11.67 20.42
C VAL A 170 0.16 11.74 21.91
N ALA A 171 -1.14 11.94 22.21
CA ALA A 171 -1.63 11.98 23.58
C ALA A 171 -1.78 10.58 24.21
N GLU A 172 -2.24 9.60 23.40
CA GLU A 172 -2.44 8.23 23.83
C GLU A 172 -1.11 7.52 24.04
N LYS A 173 -0.79 7.23 25.30
CA LYS A 173 0.49 6.65 25.69
C LYS A 173 0.83 5.36 24.94
N SER A 174 -0.14 4.46 24.78
CA SER A 174 0.07 3.18 24.10
C SER A 174 0.48 3.37 22.64
N ILE A 175 -0.19 4.25 21.90
CA ILE A 175 0.16 4.58 20.52
C ILE A 175 1.55 5.23 20.46
N LYS A 176 1.80 6.20 21.35
CA LYS A 176 3.07 6.92 21.43
C LYS A 176 4.26 5.97 21.59
N GLU A 177 4.17 4.97 22.46
CA GLU A 177 5.23 4.01 22.74
C GLU A 177 5.59 3.17 21.49
N TYR A 178 4.61 2.76 20.70
CA TYR A 178 4.87 2.07 19.42
C TYR A 178 5.51 2.99 18.40
N LEU A 179 4.98 4.19 18.22
CA LEU A 179 5.52 5.14 17.23
C LEU A 179 6.93 5.60 17.62
N GLU A 180 7.20 5.82 18.90
CA GLU A 180 8.56 6.11 19.41
C GLU A 180 9.52 4.96 19.09
N TYR A 181 9.08 3.72 19.29
CA TYR A 181 9.89 2.56 18.98
C TYR A 181 10.22 2.48 17.48
N PHE A 182 9.25 2.71 16.59
CA PHE A 182 9.50 2.76 15.14
C PHE A 182 10.46 3.90 14.75
N ALA A 183 10.33 5.07 15.37
CA ALA A 183 11.16 6.23 15.08
C ALA A 183 12.60 6.10 15.59
N THR A 184 12.81 5.42 16.74
CA THR A 184 14.07 5.50 17.50
C THR A 184 14.74 4.14 17.71
N ASN A 185 14.07 3.04 17.43
CA ASN A 185 14.44 1.66 17.80
C ASN A 185 14.62 1.46 19.33
N ARG A 186 14.04 2.35 20.17
CA ARG A 186 14.15 2.28 21.63
C ARG A 186 12.87 1.68 22.21
N ALA A 187 12.94 0.42 22.65
CA ALA A 187 11.82 -0.27 23.29
C ALA A 187 11.65 0.16 24.74
N THR A 188 10.59 0.89 25.03
CA THR A 188 10.33 1.48 26.36
C THR A 188 9.24 0.74 27.13
N SER A 189 8.18 0.28 26.47
CA SER A 189 7.10 -0.51 27.07
C SER A 189 7.35 -2.01 27.04
N GLN A 190 6.50 -2.79 27.71
CA GLN A 190 6.59 -4.24 27.68
C GLN A 190 6.30 -4.80 26.26
N GLU A 191 5.33 -4.20 25.58
CA GLU A 191 4.91 -4.56 24.23
C GLU A 191 6.04 -4.31 23.23
N THR A 192 6.65 -3.13 23.26
CA THR A 192 7.78 -2.82 22.38
C THR A 192 9.03 -3.65 22.69
N LYS A 193 9.25 -4.01 23.95
CA LYS A 193 10.32 -4.97 24.35
C LYS A 193 10.05 -6.39 23.81
N ASN A 194 8.79 -6.80 23.74
CA ASN A 194 8.44 -8.09 23.13
C ASN A 194 8.74 -8.08 21.62
N ILE A 195 8.40 -6.98 20.92
CA ILE A 195 8.75 -6.79 19.52
C ILE A 195 10.27 -6.83 19.33
N GLU A 196 11.02 -6.08 20.15
CA GLU A 196 12.48 -6.02 20.05
C GLU A 196 13.12 -7.39 20.33
N ARG A 197 12.62 -8.13 21.32
CA ARG A 197 13.10 -9.49 21.59
C ARG A 197 12.86 -10.43 20.40
N GLN A 198 11.70 -10.34 19.75
CA GLN A 198 11.40 -11.15 18.59
C GLN A 198 12.27 -10.77 17.39
N ARG A 199 12.50 -9.46 17.19
CA ARG A 199 13.43 -8.96 16.17
C ARG A 199 14.85 -9.49 16.38
N GLN A 200 15.37 -9.39 17.61
CA GLN A 200 16.71 -9.89 17.94
C GLN A 200 16.84 -11.40 17.76
N TRP A 201 15.78 -12.15 18.05
CA TRP A 201 15.76 -13.58 17.80
C TRP A 201 15.92 -13.85 16.28
N TYR A 202 15.16 -13.17 15.44
CA TYR A 202 15.27 -13.30 13.97
C TYR A 202 16.66 -12.89 13.45
N LEU A 203 17.25 -11.83 13.98
CA LEU A 203 18.59 -11.39 13.59
C LEU A 203 19.69 -12.41 13.96
N SER A 204 19.45 -13.23 14.98
CA SER A 204 20.36 -14.31 15.38
C SER A 204 20.17 -15.63 14.60
N ASP A 205 19.10 -15.75 13.82
CA ASP A 205 18.72 -16.97 13.13
C ASP A 205 19.29 -17.03 11.70
N ASN A 206 20.10 -18.04 11.42
CA ASN A 206 20.73 -18.22 10.12
C ASN A 206 19.73 -18.54 8.99
N GLU A 207 18.62 -19.22 9.28
CA GLU A 207 17.60 -19.49 8.27
C GLU A 207 16.86 -18.21 7.89
N THR A 208 16.59 -17.34 8.85
CA THR A 208 16.04 -16.00 8.59
C THR A 208 16.98 -15.18 7.72
N ARG A 209 18.29 -15.25 7.95
CA ARG A 209 19.29 -14.59 7.10
C ARG A 209 19.22 -15.07 5.65
N LYS A 210 19.16 -16.38 5.41
CA LYS A 210 19.04 -16.94 4.06
C LYS A 210 17.75 -16.48 3.38
N ARG A 211 16.63 -16.51 4.10
CA ARG A 211 15.34 -16.00 3.60
C ARG A 211 15.41 -14.54 3.20
N TYR A 212 16.08 -13.71 4.00
CA TYR A 212 16.27 -12.30 3.67
C TYR A 212 17.07 -12.11 2.40
N MET A 213 18.16 -12.86 2.21
CA MET A 213 18.97 -12.79 0.97
C MET A 213 18.15 -13.16 -0.27
N THR A 214 17.34 -14.23 -0.18
CA THR A 214 16.44 -14.64 -1.25
C THR A 214 15.39 -13.55 -1.54
N TRP A 215 14.77 -13.02 -0.49
CA TRP A 215 13.79 -11.96 -0.60
C TRP A 215 14.35 -10.68 -1.24
N GLN A 216 15.60 -10.30 -0.90
CA GLN A 216 16.29 -9.19 -1.55
C GLN A 216 16.48 -9.46 -3.04
N GLN A 217 16.93 -10.65 -3.40
CA GLN A 217 17.13 -11.01 -4.80
C GLN A 217 15.82 -10.95 -5.59
N GLU A 218 14.74 -11.49 -5.04
CA GLU A 218 13.39 -11.40 -5.65
C GLU A 218 12.94 -9.95 -5.85
N LEU A 219 13.22 -9.07 -4.89
CA LEU A 219 12.92 -7.64 -5.03
C LEU A 219 13.73 -6.98 -6.14
N ASP A 220 15.03 -7.26 -6.21
CA ASP A 220 15.89 -6.72 -7.24
C ASP A 220 15.45 -7.17 -8.64
N ASP A 221 15.08 -8.45 -8.78
CA ASP A 221 14.55 -9.00 -10.02
C ASP A 221 13.23 -8.32 -10.43
N MET A 222 12.30 -8.14 -9.48
CA MET A 222 11.04 -7.42 -9.74
C MET A 222 11.28 -5.96 -10.17
N VAL A 223 12.16 -5.24 -9.48
CA VAL A 223 12.50 -3.85 -9.82
C VAL A 223 13.17 -3.78 -11.20
N TYR A 224 14.04 -4.73 -11.51
CA TYR A 224 14.66 -4.82 -12.82
C TYR A 224 13.61 -5.03 -13.92
N GLU A 225 12.71 -5.99 -13.76
CA GLU A 225 11.64 -6.26 -14.72
C GLU A 225 10.71 -5.05 -14.92
N GLU A 226 10.33 -4.38 -13.82
CA GLU A 226 9.48 -3.19 -13.89
C GLU A 226 10.16 -2.05 -14.66
N ARG A 227 11.46 -1.84 -14.42
CA ARG A 227 12.28 -0.86 -15.18
C ARG A 227 12.33 -1.19 -16.66
N GLU A 228 12.55 -2.44 -17.02
CA GLU A 228 12.58 -2.85 -18.43
C GLU A 228 11.21 -2.71 -19.09
N ARG A 229 10.11 -3.03 -18.39
CA ARG A 229 8.74 -2.78 -18.86
C ARG A 229 8.48 -1.28 -19.06
N ALA A 230 8.90 -0.44 -18.13
CA ALA A 230 8.76 1.01 -18.23
C ALA A 230 9.54 1.58 -19.42
N LYS A 231 10.81 1.18 -19.62
CA LYS A 231 11.61 1.56 -20.80
C LYS A 231 10.98 1.13 -22.12
N ALA A 232 10.44 -0.10 -22.17
CA ALA A 232 9.77 -0.60 -23.35
C ALA A 232 8.47 0.18 -23.65
N ALA A 233 7.71 0.55 -22.63
CA ALA A 233 6.52 1.38 -22.75
C ALA A 233 6.85 2.80 -23.23
N GLU A 234 7.88 3.42 -22.68
CA GLU A 234 8.35 4.74 -23.09
C GLU A 234 8.83 4.74 -24.57
N LYS A 235 9.59 3.71 -24.96
CA LYS A 235 10.02 3.55 -26.35
C LYS A 235 8.81 3.45 -27.30
N ARG A 236 7.79 2.63 -26.95
CA ARG A 236 6.57 2.50 -27.75
C ARG A 236 5.82 3.83 -27.86
N ALA A 237 5.67 4.55 -26.74
CA ALA A 237 5.01 5.85 -26.73
C ALA A 237 5.73 6.89 -27.60
N ASN A 238 7.08 6.89 -27.60
CA ASN A 238 7.86 7.77 -28.45
C ASN A 238 7.75 7.40 -29.93
N GLU A 239 7.74 6.11 -30.27
CA GLU A 239 7.51 5.64 -31.64
C GLU A 239 6.13 6.02 -32.15
N GLU A 240 5.09 5.89 -31.33
CA GLU A 240 3.72 6.27 -31.66
C GLU A 240 3.58 7.77 -31.85
N LYS A 241 4.21 8.57 -30.97
CA LYS A 241 4.27 10.03 -31.12
C LYS A 241 4.95 10.44 -32.43
N CYS A 242 6.07 9.81 -32.79
CA CYS A 242 6.78 10.10 -34.01
C CYS A 242 5.90 9.81 -35.26
N ARG A 243 5.19 8.67 -35.26
CA ARG A 243 4.21 8.33 -36.33
C ARG A 243 3.07 9.33 -36.43
N ALA A 244 2.56 9.78 -35.28
CA ALA A 244 1.49 10.78 -35.23
C ALA A 244 1.97 12.14 -35.80
N ASP A 245 3.16 12.57 -35.44
CA ASP A 245 3.77 13.81 -35.95
C ASP A 245 4.05 13.74 -37.48
N GLU A 246 4.50 12.58 -37.97
CA GLU A 246 4.66 12.36 -39.43
C GLU A 246 3.32 12.41 -40.17
N ALA A 247 2.27 11.80 -39.61
CA ALA A 247 0.94 11.83 -40.20
C ALA A 247 0.34 13.23 -40.24
N LEU A 248 0.52 14.03 -39.19
CA LEU A 248 0.13 15.43 -39.12
C LEU A 248 0.85 16.29 -40.17
N ASN A 249 2.16 16.06 -40.33
CA ASN A 249 2.94 16.77 -41.35
C ASN A 249 2.48 16.43 -42.77
N LEU A 250 2.16 15.17 -43.03
CA LEU A 250 1.63 14.73 -44.34
C LEU A 250 0.28 15.36 -44.60
N ALA A 251 -0.65 15.31 -43.65
CA ALA A 251 -1.97 15.92 -43.75
C ALA A 251 -1.90 17.45 -44.01
N SER A 252 -0.96 18.13 -43.33
CA SER A 252 -0.72 19.57 -43.52
C SER A 252 -0.23 19.87 -44.96
N LYS A 253 0.67 19.04 -45.49
CA LYS A 253 1.14 19.18 -46.90
C LYS A 253 0.04 18.95 -47.90
N GLU A 254 -0.79 17.94 -47.70
CA GLU A 254 -1.94 17.64 -48.57
C GLU A 254 -2.97 18.75 -48.55
N LYS A 255 -3.30 19.31 -47.37
CA LYS A 255 -4.17 20.45 -47.22
C LYS A 255 -3.62 21.67 -47.98
N SER A 256 -2.34 21.99 -47.83
CA SER A 256 -1.71 23.08 -48.54
C SER A 256 -1.72 22.91 -50.09
N ARG A 257 -1.61 21.64 -50.56
CA ARG A 257 -1.79 21.34 -52.01
C ARG A 257 -3.24 21.54 -52.46
N ALA A 258 -4.20 21.04 -51.69
CA ALA A 258 -5.62 21.23 -51.98
C ALA A 258 -6.02 22.71 -52.06
N ASP A 259 -5.57 23.51 -51.05
CA ASP A 259 -5.81 24.95 -51.06
C ASP A 259 -5.21 25.66 -52.26
N LYS A 260 -4.02 25.24 -52.73
CA LYS A 260 -3.41 25.76 -53.97
C LYS A 260 -4.23 25.40 -55.22
N TYR A 261 -4.69 24.16 -55.34
CA TYR A 261 -5.52 23.73 -56.46
C TYR A 261 -6.87 24.47 -56.47
N GLU A 262 -7.51 24.64 -55.33
CA GLU A 262 -8.76 25.39 -55.19
C GLU A 262 -8.58 26.85 -55.64
N LYS A 263 -7.48 27.49 -55.29
CA LYS A 263 -7.15 28.85 -55.72
C LYS A 263 -6.98 28.95 -57.25
N ILE A 264 -6.27 28.00 -57.86
CA ILE A 264 -6.08 27.93 -59.31
C ILE A 264 -7.43 27.75 -60.05
N LEU A 265 -8.28 26.85 -59.52
CA LEU A 265 -9.61 26.63 -60.12
C LEU A 265 -10.49 27.88 -60.04
N LYS A 266 -10.48 28.62 -58.95
CA LYS A 266 -11.18 29.89 -58.82
C LYS A 266 -10.65 30.98 -59.76
N GLU A 267 -9.34 31.07 -59.92
CA GLU A 267 -8.70 32.02 -60.86
C GLU A 267 -9.06 31.73 -62.34
N HIS A 268 -9.37 30.48 -62.70
CA HIS A 268 -9.75 30.09 -64.04
C HIS A 268 -11.26 29.94 -64.27
N GLY A 269 -12.08 30.34 -63.28
CA GLY A 269 -13.55 30.32 -63.37
C GLY A 269 -14.14 28.89 -63.44
N LEU A 270 -13.43 27.91 -62.90
CA LEU A 270 -13.82 26.48 -62.89
C LEU A 270 -14.45 26.07 -61.54
N LEU A 271 -14.56 26.98 -60.63
CA LEU A 271 -15.23 26.86 -59.33
C LEU A 271 -15.95 28.15 -58.99
#